data_ddd598bdf9602e3b416fbbc2df782fd2
#
_entry.id   ddd598bdf9602e3b416fbbc2df782fd2
#
_cell.length_a   1.000
_cell.length_b   1.000
_cell.length_c   1.000
_cell.angle_alpha   90.00
_cell.angle_beta   90.00
_cell.angle_gamma   90.00
#
_symmetry.space_group_name_H-M   'P 1'
#
loop_
_entity.id
_entity.type
_entity.pdbx_description
1 polymer ?
#
loop_
_entity_poly.entity_id
_entity_poly.type
_entity_poly.pdbx_seq_one_letter_code
_entity_poly.pdbx_strand_id
1 'polypeptide(L)'
;MKENNVTDLVKEYIVDPNNAELNFNIAVCYDNMGQTASAVSYYLRAAERADQTLLKYESLIRSALCFERQGSRNFTVKGLIQHAISTCPTRPEAYFYLGRHYEKSEEWHECFLITSIGETVSEKNPESLRTELDYPGFYGITFLKSVSSWWCGLCDDSRKTLEELIKNDEVNFEYRNLCISNLSRISPHSSSSFDTYSVEKYNLYQFKFPGLENIETNYSESYQDMFILSMLNGKKNGTYLEIGAGNSFYGNNTALLETKFDWTGVSLDIEESFVEAFARDRKNPCLLKNALYIDYHKFLAGLDFLSIIDYLQLDCDPPEITYQILLTIPFDAYKFRVITFEHDYYTDTNKTLQEKSIKYLESYGYVRVVNNIAPDDWRSYEDWWVHPDLVDKDILDNMTCINDKVKKAEKYMLGSL
;
A
#
# COMPACT_ATOMS: atom_id res chain seq x y z
N MET A 1 -24.44 29.76 6.27
CA MET A 1 -24.22 30.76 7.34
C MET A 1 -23.85 32.10 6.68
N LYS A 2 -24.40 33.25 7.14
CA LYS A 2 -23.91 34.57 6.71
C LYS A 2 -22.42 34.63 7.11
N GLU A 3 -21.54 35.11 6.22
CA GLU A 3 -20.15 35.44 6.55
C GLU A 3 -20.16 36.50 7.68
N ASN A 4 -20.13 36.05 8.92
CA ASN A 4 -19.99 36.94 10.07
C ASN A 4 -18.55 37.48 10.03
N ASN A 5 -18.43 38.77 9.87
CA ASN A 5 -17.13 39.42 9.95
C ASN A 5 -16.60 39.29 11.37
N VAL A 6 -15.42 38.73 11.56
CA VAL A 6 -14.79 38.53 12.88
C VAL A 6 -14.76 39.81 13.70
N THR A 7 -14.65 40.97 13.08
CA THR A 7 -14.65 42.30 13.71
C THR A 7 -15.96 42.59 14.45
N ASP A 8 -17.10 42.17 13.90
CA ASP A 8 -18.40 42.43 14.53
C ASP A 8 -18.63 41.46 15.69
N LEU A 9 -18.25 40.18 15.53
CA LEU A 9 -18.27 39.22 16.62
C LEU A 9 -17.37 39.63 17.79
N VAL A 10 -16.21 40.24 17.53
CA VAL A 10 -15.32 40.74 18.60
C VAL A 10 -15.94 41.93 19.33
N LYS A 11 -16.71 42.80 18.66
CA LYS A 11 -17.44 43.88 19.33
C LYS A 11 -18.49 43.31 20.31
N GLU A 12 -19.22 42.29 19.88
CA GLU A 12 -20.20 41.59 20.77
C GLU A 12 -19.48 40.89 21.93
N TYR A 13 -18.33 40.27 21.68
CA TYR A 13 -17.51 39.63 22.70
C TYR A 13 -17.06 40.59 23.81
N ILE A 14 -16.76 41.84 23.48
CA ILE A 14 -16.41 42.84 24.51
C ILE A 14 -17.56 43.08 25.49
N VAL A 15 -18.81 42.94 25.05
CA VAL A 15 -20.01 43.11 25.87
C VAL A 15 -20.29 41.87 26.70
N ASP A 16 -20.17 40.68 26.11
CA ASP A 16 -20.40 39.40 26.80
C ASP A 16 -19.32 38.37 26.48
N PRO A 17 -18.14 38.42 27.14
CA PRO A 17 -17.02 37.51 26.88
C PRO A 17 -17.28 36.07 27.35
N ASN A 18 -18.36 35.85 28.11
CA ASN A 18 -18.72 34.51 28.64
C ASN A 18 -19.72 33.77 27.77
N ASN A 19 -20.23 34.39 26.71
CA ASN A 19 -21.15 33.74 25.80
C ASN A 19 -20.46 32.62 25.01
N ALA A 20 -20.85 31.36 25.28
CA ALA A 20 -20.21 30.18 24.68
C ALA A 20 -20.39 30.12 23.16
N GLU A 21 -21.59 30.47 22.65
CA GLU A 21 -21.86 30.47 21.20
C GLU A 21 -21.04 31.52 20.46
N LEU A 22 -20.92 32.71 21.07
CA LEU A 22 -20.11 33.79 20.51
C LEU A 22 -18.63 33.40 20.46
N ASN A 23 -18.10 32.81 21.51
CA ASN A 23 -16.74 32.29 21.54
C ASN A 23 -16.54 31.22 20.43
N PHE A 24 -17.50 30.29 20.26
CA PHE A 24 -17.46 29.29 19.22
C PHE A 24 -17.42 29.90 17.80
N ASN A 25 -18.30 30.88 17.53
CA ASN A 25 -18.37 31.55 16.24
C ASN A 25 -17.10 32.34 15.93
N ILE A 26 -16.49 33.01 16.91
CA ILE A 26 -15.19 33.68 16.75
C ILE A 26 -14.09 32.64 16.46
N ALA A 27 -14.11 31.51 17.17
CA ALA A 27 -13.15 30.43 16.94
C ALA A 27 -13.23 29.88 15.53
N VAL A 28 -14.44 29.64 14.99
CA VAL A 28 -14.65 29.20 13.60
C VAL A 28 -14.10 30.22 12.60
N CYS A 29 -14.30 31.52 12.84
CA CYS A 29 -13.73 32.55 11.96
C CYS A 29 -12.19 32.51 11.94
N TYR A 30 -11.54 32.40 13.11
CA TYR A 30 -10.09 32.29 13.20
C TYR A 30 -9.56 30.98 12.61
N ASP A 31 -10.29 29.89 12.79
CA ASP A 31 -9.94 28.58 12.21
C ASP A 31 -9.96 28.64 10.67
N ASN A 32 -10.99 29.23 10.08
CA ASN A 32 -11.12 29.44 8.65
C ASN A 32 -10.03 30.38 8.07
N MET A 33 -9.49 31.27 8.87
CA MET A 33 -8.36 32.14 8.51
C MET A 33 -7.00 31.46 8.71
N GLY A 34 -6.95 30.21 9.18
CA GLY A 34 -5.71 29.50 9.51
C GLY A 34 -5.02 30.02 10.79
N GLN A 35 -5.68 30.89 11.58
CA GLN A 35 -5.13 31.42 12.83
C GLN A 35 -5.37 30.47 14.00
N THR A 36 -4.72 29.33 13.95
CA THR A 36 -4.94 28.18 14.84
C THR A 36 -4.83 28.51 16.31
N ALA A 37 -3.87 29.34 16.73
CA ALA A 37 -3.67 29.71 18.14
C ALA A 37 -4.86 30.51 18.69
N SER A 38 -5.37 31.47 17.91
CA SER A 38 -6.56 32.24 18.26
C SER A 38 -7.79 31.34 18.29
N ALA A 39 -7.97 30.49 17.29
CA ALA A 39 -9.08 29.55 17.21
C ALA A 39 -9.15 28.64 18.46
N VAL A 40 -8.03 28.01 18.83
CA VAL A 40 -7.93 27.18 20.03
C VAL A 40 -8.36 27.94 21.29
N SER A 41 -7.87 29.18 21.47
CA SER A 41 -8.21 29.98 22.66
C SER A 41 -9.71 30.19 22.78
N TYR A 42 -10.40 30.48 21.69
CA TYR A 42 -11.85 30.71 21.71
C TYR A 42 -12.65 29.39 21.72
N TYR A 43 -12.21 28.30 21.08
CA TYR A 43 -12.87 27.00 21.22
C TYR A 43 -12.82 26.48 22.66
N LEU A 44 -11.68 26.60 23.35
CA LEU A 44 -11.57 26.17 24.74
C LEU A 44 -12.51 27.01 25.67
N ARG A 45 -12.60 28.33 25.45
CA ARG A 45 -13.56 29.17 26.17
C ARG A 45 -15.01 28.76 25.89
N ALA A 46 -15.34 28.45 24.65
CA ALA A 46 -16.64 27.92 24.27
C ALA A 46 -16.95 26.63 25.03
N ALA A 47 -16.01 25.66 25.02
CA ALA A 47 -16.15 24.37 25.68
C ALA A 47 -16.35 24.54 27.21
N GLU A 48 -15.62 25.44 27.85
CA GLU A 48 -15.71 25.69 29.31
C GLU A 48 -17.02 26.36 29.72
N ARG A 49 -17.60 27.19 28.84
CA ARG A 49 -18.77 28.03 29.13
C ARG A 49 -20.09 27.50 28.60
N ALA A 50 -20.02 26.43 27.77
CA ALA A 50 -21.20 25.87 27.15
C ALA A 50 -22.05 25.09 28.17
N ASP A 51 -23.31 25.50 28.33
CA ASP A 51 -24.34 24.70 28.99
C ASP A 51 -24.83 23.56 28.06
N GLN A 52 -24.81 23.78 26.76
CA GLN A 52 -25.20 22.79 25.78
C GLN A 52 -24.08 21.76 25.55
N THR A 53 -24.38 20.50 25.84
CA THR A 53 -23.45 19.39 25.76
C THR A 53 -22.86 19.25 24.34
N LEU A 54 -23.68 19.47 23.30
CA LEU A 54 -23.24 19.35 21.92
C LEU A 54 -22.26 20.47 21.52
N LEU A 55 -22.45 21.69 21.97
CA LEU A 55 -21.54 22.80 21.73
C LEU A 55 -20.18 22.57 22.40
N LYS A 56 -20.21 22.05 23.63
CA LYS A 56 -19.01 21.65 24.37
C LYS A 56 -18.24 20.57 23.63
N TYR A 57 -18.93 19.52 23.20
CA TYR A 57 -18.37 18.40 22.45
C TYR A 57 -17.69 18.85 21.17
N GLU A 58 -18.38 19.62 20.32
CA GLU A 58 -17.84 20.11 19.05
C GLU A 58 -16.63 21.04 19.28
N SER A 59 -16.70 21.93 20.29
CA SER A 59 -15.59 22.82 20.65
C SER A 59 -14.30 22.04 21.02
N LEU A 60 -14.46 20.96 21.78
CA LEU A 60 -13.33 20.10 22.18
C LEU A 60 -12.70 19.40 20.95
N ILE A 61 -13.52 18.84 20.05
CA ILE A 61 -13.01 18.23 18.82
C ILE A 61 -12.27 19.26 17.96
N ARG A 62 -12.88 20.42 17.73
CA ARG A 62 -12.26 21.51 16.95
C ARG A 62 -10.93 21.97 17.54
N SER A 63 -10.86 22.08 18.88
CA SER A 63 -9.59 22.39 19.58
C SER A 63 -8.53 21.31 19.31
N ALA A 64 -8.90 20.04 19.38
CA ALA A 64 -8.00 18.91 19.12
C ALA A 64 -7.47 18.95 17.68
N LEU A 65 -8.34 19.16 16.69
CA LEU A 65 -7.95 19.26 15.27
C LEU A 65 -7.03 20.47 15.01
N CYS A 66 -7.24 21.57 15.70
CA CYS A 66 -6.35 22.72 15.65
C CYS A 66 -4.94 22.36 16.17
N PHE A 67 -4.84 21.66 17.30
CA PHE A 67 -3.57 21.19 17.85
C PHE A 67 -2.91 20.13 16.97
N GLU A 68 -3.69 19.25 16.36
CA GLU A 68 -3.17 18.24 15.40
C GLU A 68 -2.46 18.92 14.22
N ARG A 69 -3.06 19.98 13.66
CA ARG A 69 -2.44 20.76 12.58
C ARG A 69 -1.17 21.52 12.98
N GLN A 70 -1.02 21.88 14.25
CA GLN A 70 0.21 22.49 14.76
C GLN A 70 1.35 21.47 14.88
N GLY A 71 1.03 20.19 15.03
CA GLY A 71 1.99 19.12 15.27
C GLY A 71 2.57 19.11 16.68
N SER A 72 3.29 18.04 17.03
CA SER A 72 4.02 17.88 18.32
C SER A 72 3.18 18.07 19.59
N ARG A 73 1.87 17.81 19.55
CA ARG A 73 0.92 18.00 20.64
C ARG A 73 0.09 16.75 20.95
N ASN A 74 0.64 15.56 20.75
CA ASN A 74 -0.08 14.28 20.83
C ASN A 74 -0.88 14.11 22.14
N PHE A 75 -0.29 14.41 23.30
CA PHE A 75 -1.02 14.30 24.57
C PHE A 75 -2.19 15.24 24.67
N THR A 76 -2.05 16.47 24.18
CA THR A 76 -3.15 17.47 24.19
C THR A 76 -4.27 17.04 23.25
N VAL A 77 -3.95 16.56 22.05
CA VAL A 77 -4.93 16.05 21.08
C VAL A 77 -5.71 14.87 21.67
N LYS A 78 -5.01 13.86 22.19
CA LYS A 78 -5.62 12.69 22.82
C LYS A 78 -6.53 13.11 23.99
N GLY A 79 -6.04 13.97 24.89
CA GLY A 79 -6.80 14.41 26.05
C GLY A 79 -8.07 15.19 25.70
N LEU A 80 -8.03 16.06 24.70
CA LEU A 80 -9.22 16.80 24.25
C LEU A 80 -10.27 15.89 23.60
N ILE A 81 -9.85 14.93 22.77
CA ILE A 81 -10.78 14.00 22.12
C ILE A 81 -11.38 13.04 23.16
N GLN A 82 -10.58 12.55 24.11
CA GLN A 82 -11.09 11.74 25.24
C GLN A 82 -12.09 12.51 26.08
N HIS A 83 -11.86 13.82 26.32
CA HIS A 83 -12.82 14.67 27.00
C HIS A 83 -14.10 14.84 26.17
N ALA A 84 -14.00 14.97 24.85
CA ALA A 84 -15.17 14.98 23.96
C ALA A 84 -15.98 13.68 24.08
N ILE A 85 -15.31 12.50 24.04
CA ILE A 85 -15.95 11.20 24.27
C ILE A 85 -16.69 11.18 25.64
N SER A 86 -16.04 11.63 26.71
CA SER A 86 -16.66 11.69 28.03
C SER A 86 -17.86 12.62 28.07
N THR A 87 -17.89 13.67 27.25
CA THR A 87 -18.96 14.64 27.15
C THR A 87 -20.18 14.08 26.42
N CYS A 88 -19.96 13.38 25.28
CA CYS A 88 -21.01 12.75 24.48
C CYS A 88 -20.60 11.33 24.09
N PRO A 89 -20.74 10.33 24.98
CA PRO A 89 -20.22 8.97 24.74
C PRO A 89 -20.86 8.21 23.58
N THR A 90 -22.05 8.63 23.15
CA THR A 90 -22.77 7.97 22.06
C THR A 90 -22.51 8.60 20.67
N ARG A 91 -21.66 9.62 20.61
CA ARG A 91 -21.36 10.27 19.34
C ARG A 91 -20.12 9.67 18.66
N PRO A 92 -20.19 9.37 17.35
CA PRO A 92 -19.16 8.63 16.63
C PRO A 92 -17.91 9.45 16.30
N GLU A 93 -18.03 10.77 16.09
CA GLU A 93 -16.97 11.58 15.52
C GLU A 93 -15.70 11.58 16.38
N ALA A 94 -15.84 11.66 17.71
CA ALA A 94 -14.68 11.65 18.60
C ALA A 94 -13.95 10.30 18.58
N TYR A 95 -14.67 9.18 18.49
CA TYR A 95 -14.04 7.86 18.35
C TYR A 95 -13.29 7.73 17.02
N PHE A 96 -13.85 8.25 15.94
CA PHE A 96 -13.18 8.29 14.65
C PHE A 96 -11.87 9.10 14.71
N TYR A 97 -11.92 10.32 15.25
CA TYR A 97 -10.74 11.18 15.33
C TYR A 97 -9.65 10.61 16.25
N LEU A 98 -10.03 9.98 17.36
CA LEU A 98 -9.07 9.34 18.25
C LEU A 98 -8.46 8.08 17.60
N GLY A 99 -9.28 7.27 16.93
CA GLY A 99 -8.82 6.12 16.16
C GLY A 99 -7.84 6.52 15.04
N ARG A 100 -8.18 7.56 14.26
CA ARG A 100 -7.30 8.12 13.22
C ARG A 100 -5.98 8.68 13.79
N HIS A 101 -6.05 9.27 14.99
CA HIS A 101 -4.84 9.75 15.65
C HIS A 101 -3.91 8.60 16.07
N TYR A 102 -4.47 7.51 16.60
CA TYR A 102 -3.73 6.30 16.96
C TYR A 102 -3.19 5.58 15.71
N GLU A 103 -3.96 5.50 14.62
CA GLU A 103 -3.51 4.95 13.34
C GLU A 103 -2.26 5.68 12.81
N LYS A 104 -2.31 7.03 12.76
CA LYS A 104 -1.17 7.85 12.33
C LYS A 104 0.09 7.69 13.21
N SER A 105 -0.08 7.31 14.45
CA SER A 105 1.00 7.08 15.41
C SER A 105 1.40 5.59 15.49
N GLU A 106 0.80 4.72 14.66
CA GLU A 106 0.99 3.27 14.66
C GLU A 106 0.68 2.60 16.01
N GLU A 107 -0.15 3.25 16.83
CA GLU A 107 -0.63 2.73 18.12
C GLU A 107 -1.84 1.80 17.86
N TRP A 108 -1.57 0.61 17.28
CA TRP A 108 -2.58 -0.26 16.70
C TRP A 108 -3.55 -0.85 17.72
N HIS A 109 -3.08 -1.21 18.93
CA HIS A 109 -3.93 -1.76 19.98
C HIS A 109 -4.90 -0.71 20.51
N GLU A 110 -4.44 0.52 20.70
CA GLU A 110 -5.25 1.65 21.13
C GLU A 110 -6.28 2.04 20.06
N CYS A 111 -5.86 2.01 18.77
CA CYS A 111 -6.75 2.23 17.64
C CYS A 111 -7.87 1.18 17.61
N PHE A 112 -7.51 -0.11 17.70
CA PHE A 112 -8.49 -1.20 17.73
C PHE A 112 -9.46 -1.09 18.92
N LEU A 113 -8.95 -0.81 20.11
CA LEU A 113 -9.76 -0.69 21.31
C LEU A 113 -10.78 0.46 21.20
N ILE A 114 -10.30 1.66 20.83
CA ILE A 114 -11.18 2.85 20.80
C ILE A 114 -12.22 2.76 19.68
N THR A 115 -11.84 2.21 18.52
CA THR A 115 -12.78 2.03 17.40
C THR A 115 -13.79 0.93 17.69
N SER A 116 -13.42 -0.14 18.39
CA SER A 116 -14.33 -1.20 18.83
C SER A 116 -15.36 -0.69 19.83
N ILE A 117 -14.92 0.15 20.78
CA ILE A 117 -15.84 0.84 21.72
C ILE A 117 -16.78 1.75 20.92
N GLY A 118 -16.23 2.61 20.05
CA GLY A 118 -17.02 3.55 19.25
C GLY A 118 -18.06 2.84 18.38
N GLU A 119 -17.70 1.74 17.73
CA GLU A 119 -18.64 0.95 16.92
C GLU A 119 -19.79 0.35 17.75
N THR A 120 -19.52 0.01 19.00
CA THR A 120 -20.50 -0.62 19.90
C THR A 120 -21.47 0.40 20.52
N VAL A 121 -20.96 1.58 20.91
CA VAL A 121 -21.75 2.53 21.74
C VAL A 121 -22.30 3.70 20.93
N SER A 122 -21.79 3.98 19.73
CA SER A 122 -22.16 5.18 18.99
C SER A 122 -23.44 5.02 18.18
N GLU A 123 -24.16 6.12 18.07
CA GLU A 123 -25.28 6.25 17.15
C GLU A 123 -24.79 6.29 15.70
N LYS A 124 -25.45 5.55 14.81
CA LYS A 124 -25.05 5.53 13.38
C LYS A 124 -25.34 6.85 12.67
N ASN A 125 -26.46 7.49 13.00
CA ASN A 125 -26.92 8.73 12.39
C ASN A 125 -27.24 9.77 13.45
N PRO A 126 -26.23 10.37 14.13
CA PRO A 126 -26.45 11.37 15.15
C PRO A 126 -26.93 12.70 14.56
N GLU A 127 -27.51 13.55 15.38
CA GLU A 127 -27.86 14.91 15.00
C GLU A 127 -26.62 15.66 14.46
N SER A 128 -26.81 16.48 13.43
CA SER A 128 -25.72 17.23 12.81
C SER A 128 -25.06 18.21 13.78
N LEU A 129 -23.75 18.31 13.72
CA LEU A 129 -22.99 19.35 14.41
C LEU A 129 -23.26 20.73 13.78
N ARG A 130 -22.85 21.79 14.46
CA ARG A 130 -23.02 23.17 14.00
C ARG A 130 -22.17 23.50 12.77
N THR A 131 -21.03 22.84 12.67
CA THR A 131 -20.10 22.99 11.55
C THR A 131 -19.78 21.61 10.96
N GLU A 132 -19.49 21.59 9.68
CA GLU A 132 -19.09 20.38 8.99
C GLU A 132 -17.69 19.96 9.46
N LEU A 133 -17.55 18.69 9.82
CA LEU A 133 -16.28 18.05 10.16
C LEU A 133 -15.87 17.10 9.02
N ASP A 134 -14.57 16.92 8.85
CA ASP A 134 -14.00 15.89 7.99
C ASP A 134 -14.18 14.50 8.66
N TYR A 135 -15.44 14.09 8.73
CA TYR A 135 -15.89 12.82 9.27
C TYR A 135 -16.68 12.08 8.19
N PRO A 136 -16.19 10.93 7.72
CA PRO A 136 -16.76 10.28 6.54
C PRO A 136 -18.12 9.62 6.80
N GLY A 137 -18.48 9.43 8.06
CA GLY A 137 -19.63 8.67 8.51
C GLY A 137 -19.23 7.49 9.39
N PHE A 138 -20.22 6.74 9.85
CA PHE A 138 -20.00 5.64 10.80
C PHE A 138 -19.03 4.57 10.25
N TYR A 139 -19.05 4.32 8.95
CA TYR A 139 -18.13 3.38 8.29
C TYR A 139 -16.65 3.76 8.43
N GLY A 140 -16.31 5.01 8.71
CA GLY A 140 -14.95 5.43 9.00
C GLY A 140 -14.38 4.77 10.27
N ILE A 141 -15.22 4.59 11.31
CA ILE A 141 -14.83 3.86 12.53
C ILE A 141 -14.59 2.39 12.22
N THR A 142 -15.51 1.77 11.47
CA THR A 142 -15.42 0.37 11.05
C THR A 142 -14.18 0.13 10.18
N PHE A 143 -13.84 1.08 9.29
CA PHE A 143 -12.62 1.02 8.50
C PHE A 143 -11.36 1.05 9.38
N LEU A 144 -11.24 2.02 10.28
CA LEU A 144 -10.09 2.11 11.20
C LEU A 144 -9.95 0.87 12.09
N LYS A 145 -11.08 0.33 12.56
CA LYS A 145 -11.10 -0.93 13.29
C LYS A 145 -10.57 -2.08 12.43
N SER A 146 -10.98 -2.17 11.17
CA SER A 146 -10.52 -3.25 10.29
C SER A 146 -9.02 -3.18 10.03
N VAL A 147 -8.47 -1.98 9.80
CA VAL A 147 -7.02 -1.78 9.62
C VAL A 147 -6.26 -2.18 10.89
N SER A 148 -6.68 -1.68 12.05
CA SER A 148 -6.00 -1.98 13.32
C SER A 148 -6.16 -3.45 13.75
N SER A 149 -7.26 -4.12 13.40
CA SER A 149 -7.47 -5.56 13.63
C SER A 149 -6.37 -6.41 13.00
N TRP A 150 -5.95 -6.06 11.80
CA TRP A 150 -4.84 -6.73 11.11
C TRP A 150 -3.57 -6.72 11.96
N TRP A 151 -3.15 -5.53 12.40
CA TRP A 151 -1.94 -5.36 13.22
C TRP A 151 -2.06 -5.95 14.62
N CYS A 152 -3.28 -6.18 15.10
CA CYS A 152 -3.56 -6.90 16.35
C CYS A 152 -3.65 -8.43 16.17
N GLY A 153 -3.36 -8.97 15.00
CA GLY A 153 -3.40 -10.41 14.72
C GLY A 153 -4.80 -10.97 14.41
N LEU A 154 -5.83 -10.12 14.31
CA LEU A 154 -7.20 -10.49 13.97
C LEU A 154 -7.42 -10.41 12.45
N CYS A 155 -6.59 -11.13 11.69
CA CYS A 155 -6.50 -11.00 10.24
C CYS A 155 -7.80 -11.38 9.51
N ASP A 156 -8.50 -12.40 9.97
CA ASP A 156 -9.76 -12.84 9.34
C ASP A 156 -10.90 -11.86 9.59
N ASP A 157 -10.97 -11.27 10.79
CA ASP A 157 -11.94 -10.23 11.11
C ASP A 157 -11.68 -8.95 10.29
N SER A 158 -10.41 -8.57 10.15
CA SER A 158 -9.99 -7.45 9.30
C SER A 158 -10.46 -7.64 7.87
N ARG A 159 -10.15 -8.79 7.27
CA ARG A 159 -10.52 -9.13 5.89
C ARG A 159 -12.02 -9.08 5.68
N LYS A 160 -12.77 -9.80 6.51
CA LYS A 160 -14.22 -9.87 6.44
C LYS A 160 -14.86 -8.48 6.52
N THR A 161 -14.37 -7.64 7.44
CA THR A 161 -14.88 -6.27 7.61
C THR A 161 -14.60 -5.40 6.39
N LEU A 162 -13.40 -5.49 5.80
CA LEU A 162 -13.08 -4.76 4.57
C LEU A 162 -13.96 -5.20 3.38
N GLU A 163 -14.21 -6.50 3.23
CA GLU A 163 -15.12 -7.04 2.21
C GLU A 163 -16.56 -6.54 2.38
N GLU A 164 -17.03 -6.45 3.63
CA GLU A 164 -18.37 -5.92 3.96
C GLU A 164 -18.45 -4.42 3.63
N LEU A 165 -17.41 -3.63 3.92
CA LEU A 165 -17.35 -2.21 3.59
C LEU A 165 -17.37 -1.94 2.08
N ILE A 166 -16.71 -2.76 1.28
CA ILE A 166 -16.73 -2.64 -0.19
C ILE A 166 -18.15 -2.83 -0.75
N LYS A 167 -18.93 -3.73 -0.16
CA LYS A 167 -20.30 -4.05 -0.57
C LYS A 167 -21.35 -3.06 -0.05
N ASN A 168 -20.99 -2.19 0.87
CA ASN A 168 -21.90 -1.25 1.49
C ASN A 168 -22.02 0.03 0.63
N ASP A 169 -23.21 0.33 0.15
CA ASP A 169 -23.49 1.49 -0.70
C ASP A 169 -23.34 2.84 0.02
N GLU A 170 -23.38 2.87 1.35
CA GLU A 170 -23.15 4.08 2.14
C GLU A 170 -21.67 4.51 2.18
N VAL A 171 -20.74 3.58 1.87
CA VAL A 171 -19.31 3.85 1.85
C VAL A 171 -18.96 4.65 0.59
N ASN A 172 -18.32 5.79 0.76
CA ASN A 172 -17.93 6.64 -0.35
C ASN A 172 -16.81 5.98 -1.20
N PHE A 173 -16.60 6.51 -2.41
CA PHE A 173 -15.63 5.98 -3.36
C PHE A 173 -14.20 5.92 -2.82
N GLU A 174 -13.78 6.93 -2.06
CA GLU A 174 -12.42 7.01 -1.49
C GLU A 174 -12.17 5.87 -0.49
N TYR A 175 -13.05 5.69 0.49
CA TYR A 175 -12.92 4.61 1.47
C TYR A 175 -13.09 3.23 0.85
N ARG A 176 -13.93 3.09 -0.17
CA ARG A 176 -14.05 1.83 -0.91
C ARG A 176 -12.74 1.46 -1.59
N ASN A 177 -12.06 2.41 -2.21
CA ASN A 177 -10.74 2.19 -2.81
C ASN A 177 -9.66 1.87 -1.76
N LEU A 178 -9.69 2.52 -0.59
CA LEU A 178 -8.81 2.18 0.52
C LEU A 178 -9.04 0.74 1.01
N CYS A 179 -10.31 0.30 1.12
CA CYS A 179 -10.62 -1.09 1.46
C CYS A 179 -10.07 -2.08 0.43
N ILE A 180 -10.27 -1.81 -0.87
CA ILE A 180 -9.73 -2.63 -1.96
C ILE A 180 -8.20 -2.69 -1.89
N SER A 181 -7.55 -1.54 -1.72
CA SER A 181 -6.10 -1.46 -1.59
C SER A 181 -5.58 -2.26 -0.39
N ASN A 182 -6.22 -2.13 0.78
CA ASN A 182 -5.83 -2.88 1.97
C ASN A 182 -6.07 -4.39 1.79
N LEU A 183 -7.22 -4.80 1.23
CA LEU A 183 -7.45 -6.21 0.92
C LEU A 183 -6.40 -6.79 -0.02
N SER A 184 -5.98 -6.05 -1.04
CA SER A 184 -4.94 -6.50 -1.95
C SER A 184 -3.61 -6.75 -1.24
N ARG A 185 -3.33 -6.02 -0.16
CA ARG A 185 -2.12 -6.17 0.66
C ARG A 185 -2.21 -7.31 1.67
N ILE A 186 -3.39 -7.57 2.24
CA ILE A 186 -3.57 -8.53 3.34
C ILE A 186 -4.12 -9.89 2.90
N SER A 187 -4.36 -10.11 1.62
CA SER A 187 -4.99 -11.32 1.09
C SER A 187 -4.15 -12.10 0.07
N PRO A 188 -3.02 -12.70 0.45
CA PRO A 188 -2.43 -13.72 -0.41
C PRO A 188 -3.17 -15.07 -0.34
N HIS A 189 -4.01 -15.31 0.66
CA HIS A 189 -4.55 -16.65 0.97
C HIS A 189 -6.08 -16.79 0.99
N SER A 190 -6.89 -15.79 0.68
CA SER A 190 -8.34 -16.00 0.66
C SER A 190 -8.87 -16.26 -0.74
N SER A 191 -9.00 -17.52 -1.05
CA SER A 191 -9.60 -18.08 -2.26
C SER A 191 -11.12 -18.04 -2.29
N SER A 192 -11.85 -17.16 -1.60
CA SER A 192 -13.28 -17.43 -1.47
C SER A 192 -14.27 -16.35 -1.88
N SER A 193 -13.87 -15.17 -2.34
CA SER A 193 -14.84 -14.16 -2.77
C SER A 193 -14.58 -13.47 -4.11
N PHE A 194 -13.52 -13.84 -4.80
CA PHE A 194 -13.22 -13.39 -6.16
C PHE A 194 -13.50 -14.45 -7.24
N ASP A 195 -14.19 -15.52 -6.91
CA ASP A 195 -14.49 -16.63 -7.83
C ASP A 195 -15.29 -16.23 -9.08
N THR A 196 -15.95 -15.08 -9.06
CA THR A 196 -16.59 -14.53 -10.27
C THR A 196 -15.61 -13.80 -11.19
N TYR A 197 -14.45 -13.37 -10.65
CA TYR A 197 -13.42 -12.66 -11.42
C TYR A 197 -12.38 -13.59 -12.08
N SER A 198 -12.20 -14.80 -11.59
CA SER A 198 -11.13 -15.69 -12.07
C SER A 198 -11.34 -16.15 -13.52
N VAL A 199 -12.54 -16.53 -13.88
CA VAL A 199 -12.87 -16.95 -15.27
C VAL A 199 -12.88 -15.77 -16.22
N GLU A 200 -13.38 -14.62 -15.79
CA GLU A 200 -13.38 -13.38 -16.59
C GLU A 200 -11.94 -12.83 -16.74
N LYS A 201 -11.13 -12.86 -15.68
CA LYS A 201 -9.72 -12.42 -15.72
C LYS A 201 -8.90 -13.28 -16.67
N TYR A 202 -9.07 -14.60 -16.67
CA TYR A 202 -8.42 -15.49 -17.64
C TYR A 202 -8.69 -15.08 -19.08
N ASN A 203 -9.91 -14.68 -19.41
CA ASN A 203 -10.26 -14.26 -20.76
C ASN A 203 -9.64 -12.92 -21.15
N LEU A 204 -9.26 -12.10 -20.18
CA LEU A 204 -8.66 -10.79 -20.39
C LEU A 204 -7.14 -10.86 -20.64
N TYR A 205 -6.45 -11.95 -20.22
CA TYR A 205 -5.02 -12.06 -20.48
C TYR A 205 -4.70 -12.04 -21.96
N GLN A 206 -3.81 -11.13 -22.38
CA GLN A 206 -3.39 -11.04 -23.78
C GLN A 206 -2.47 -12.20 -24.18
N PHE A 207 -1.57 -12.59 -23.30
CA PHE A 207 -0.52 -13.56 -23.55
C PHE A 207 -0.86 -14.88 -22.84
N LYS A 208 -1.62 -15.73 -23.52
CA LYS A 208 -2.08 -17.02 -22.97
C LYS A 208 -1.01 -18.08 -23.04
N PHE A 209 -0.98 -18.94 -22.04
CA PHE A 209 -0.06 -20.08 -21.94
C PHE A 209 -0.76 -21.27 -21.28
N PRO A 210 -0.25 -22.50 -21.47
CA PRO A 210 -0.81 -23.70 -20.85
C PRO A 210 -0.75 -23.64 -19.32
N GLY A 211 -1.90 -23.84 -18.67
CA GLY A 211 -2.04 -23.77 -17.20
C GLY A 211 -2.55 -22.43 -16.67
N LEU A 212 -2.66 -21.39 -17.53
CA LEU A 212 -3.22 -20.10 -17.13
C LEU A 212 -4.63 -20.24 -16.57
N GLU A 213 -5.42 -21.16 -17.14
CA GLU A 213 -6.81 -21.45 -16.72
C GLU A 213 -6.93 -21.98 -15.29
N ASN A 214 -5.83 -22.43 -14.68
CA ASN A 214 -5.77 -22.95 -13.32
C ASN A 214 -5.18 -21.93 -12.32
N ILE A 215 -4.92 -20.70 -12.77
CA ILE A 215 -4.39 -19.62 -11.91
C ILE A 215 -5.57 -18.82 -11.37
N GLU A 216 -5.80 -18.93 -10.08
CA GLU A 216 -6.82 -18.16 -9.37
C GLU A 216 -6.33 -16.75 -9.03
N THR A 217 -5.03 -16.64 -8.65
CA THR A 217 -4.39 -15.37 -8.32
C THR A 217 -2.91 -15.40 -8.66
N ASN A 218 -2.36 -14.25 -9.04
CA ASN A 218 -0.92 -14.01 -9.11
C ASN A 218 -0.43 -13.28 -7.86
N TYR A 219 0.86 -13.37 -7.55
CA TYR A 219 1.42 -12.85 -6.30
C TYR A 219 2.30 -11.62 -6.48
N SER A 220 2.89 -11.44 -7.64
CA SER A 220 3.78 -10.31 -7.92
C SER A 220 3.03 -8.97 -7.98
N GLU A 221 3.69 -7.89 -7.59
CA GLU A 221 3.10 -6.55 -7.56
C GLU A 221 2.70 -6.05 -8.95
N SER A 222 3.52 -6.35 -9.95
CA SER A 222 3.33 -5.86 -11.32
C SER A 222 3.27 -6.98 -12.36
N TYR A 223 2.66 -8.12 -12.03
CA TYR A 223 2.46 -9.24 -12.97
C TYR A 223 3.76 -9.86 -13.49
N GLN A 224 4.89 -9.74 -12.78
CA GLN A 224 6.16 -10.34 -13.17
C GLN A 224 6.05 -11.86 -13.31
N ASP A 225 5.42 -12.54 -12.36
CA ASP A 225 5.14 -13.97 -12.39
C ASP A 225 4.35 -14.39 -13.64
N MET A 226 3.35 -13.59 -14.02
CA MET A 226 2.55 -13.82 -15.22
C MET A 226 3.34 -13.54 -16.51
N PHE A 227 4.19 -12.51 -16.51
CA PHE A 227 5.11 -12.22 -17.61
C PHE A 227 6.07 -13.37 -17.87
N ILE A 228 6.69 -13.90 -16.80
CA ILE A 228 7.63 -15.02 -16.86
C ILE A 228 6.96 -16.24 -17.45
N LEU A 229 5.77 -16.58 -16.94
CA LEU A 229 5.01 -17.74 -17.41
C LEU A 229 4.54 -17.57 -18.86
N SER A 230 4.11 -16.36 -19.26
CA SER A 230 3.75 -16.08 -20.65
C SER A 230 4.96 -16.22 -21.57
N MET A 231 6.09 -15.63 -21.21
CA MET A 231 7.33 -15.67 -21.99
C MET A 231 7.91 -17.09 -22.16
N LEU A 232 7.74 -17.92 -21.12
CA LEU A 232 8.21 -19.30 -21.09
C LEU A 232 7.11 -20.34 -21.36
N ASN A 233 5.99 -19.90 -21.94
CA ASN A 233 4.86 -20.73 -22.36
C ASN A 233 4.37 -21.70 -21.27
N GLY A 234 4.16 -21.19 -20.06
CA GLY A 234 3.68 -21.97 -18.91
C GLY A 234 4.66 -23.05 -18.43
N LYS A 235 5.96 -22.80 -18.57
CA LYS A 235 7.01 -23.75 -18.19
C LYS A 235 6.84 -24.26 -16.77
N LYS A 236 6.85 -25.59 -16.60
CA LYS A 236 6.94 -26.28 -15.32
C LYS A 236 8.38 -26.69 -15.01
N ASN A 237 8.65 -26.90 -13.71
CA ASN A 237 9.96 -27.32 -13.21
C ASN A 237 11.10 -26.39 -13.68
N GLY A 238 10.85 -25.08 -13.71
CA GLY A 238 11.85 -24.08 -13.99
C GLY A 238 12.76 -23.81 -12.79
N THR A 239 13.79 -22.99 -13.02
CA THR A 239 14.75 -22.60 -11.98
C THR A 239 14.85 -21.08 -11.85
N TYR A 240 15.09 -20.58 -10.63
CA TYR A 240 15.23 -19.15 -10.40
C TYR A 240 16.31 -18.78 -9.39
N LEU A 241 16.81 -17.56 -9.53
CA LEU A 241 17.53 -16.81 -8.50
C LEU A 241 16.76 -15.51 -8.24
N GLU A 242 16.32 -15.32 -7.02
CA GLU A 242 15.57 -14.13 -6.58
C GLU A 242 16.41 -13.34 -5.59
N ILE A 243 16.67 -12.07 -5.90
CA ILE A 243 17.52 -11.20 -5.09
C ILE A 243 16.70 -9.99 -4.67
N GLY A 244 16.51 -9.83 -3.34
CA GLY A 244 15.50 -8.94 -2.75
C GLY A 244 14.14 -9.63 -2.76
N ALA A 245 13.99 -10.67 -1.93
CA ALA A 245 12.81 -11.53 -1.96
C ALA A 245 11.57 -10.91 -1.32
N GLY A 246 11.76 -10.06 -0.30
CA GLY A 246 10.67 -9.46 0.44
C GLY A 246 9.74 -10.48 1.10
N ASN A 247 8.44 -10.24 1.03
CA ASN A 247 7.44 -11.14 1.63
C ASN A 247 7.35 -12.48 0.87
N SER A 248 7.04 -13.58 1.58
CA SER A 248 6.98 -14.94 1.02
C SER A 248 5.91 -15.14 -0.06
N PHE A 249 4.87 -14.31 -0.08
CA PHE A 249 3.79 -14.36 -1.07
C PHE A 249 3.43 -12.99 -1.65
N TYR A 250 3.19 -11.98 -0.79
CA TYR A 250 2.74 -10.67 -1.24
C TYR A 250 3.86 -9.89 -1.95
N GLY A 251 3.56 -9.44 -3.17
CA GLY A 251 4.55 -8.77 -4.02
C GLY A 251 5.67 -9.69 -4.52
N ASN A 252 5.59 -11.00 -4.26
CA ASN A 252 6.66 -11.94 -4.56
C ASN A 252 6.57 -12.53 -5.97
N ASN A 253 7.66 -12.46 -6.72
CA ASN A 253 7.69 -12.84 -8.13
C ASN A 253 7.82 -14.35 -8.36
N THR A 254 8.21 -15.12 -7.35
CA THR A 254 8.50 -16.56 -7.47
C THR A 254 7.47 -17.45 -6.79
N ALA A 255 6.57 -16.88 -6.00
CA ALA A 255 5.57 -17.65 -5.26
C ALA A 255 4.63 -18.47 -6.16
N LEU A 256 4.11 -17.86 -7.23
CA LEU A 256 3.28 -18.55 -8.21
C LEU A 256 4.07 -19.62 -8.96
N LEU A 257 5.30 -19.32 -9.34
CA LEU A 257 6.19 -20.22 -10.06
C LEU A 257 6.46 -21.50 -9.24
N GLU A 258 6.77 -21.35 -7.95
CA GLU A 258 6.98 -22.48 -7.04
C GLU A 258 5.70 -23.25 -6.80
N THR A 259 4.62 -22.57 -6.40
CA THR A 259 3.44 -23.24 -5.83
C THR A 259 2.54 -23.91 -6.87
N LYS A 260 2.51 -23.38 -8.11
CA LYS A 260 1.62 -23.88 -9.18
C LYS A 260 2.35 -24.49 -10.37
N PHE A 261 3.64 -24.17 -10.54
CA PHE A 261 4.43 -24.62 -11.70
C PHE A 261 5.66 -25.45 -11.30
N ASP A 262 5.78 -25.82 -10.03
CA ASP A 262 6.84 -26.71 -9.49
C ASP A 262 8.27 -26.17 -9.74
N TRP A 263 8.46 -24.86 -9.71
CA TRP A 263 9.79 -24.29 -9.88
C TRP A 263 10.65 -24.47 -8.63
N THR A 264 11.95 -24.61 -8.85
CA THR A 264 12.94 -24.69 -7.77
C THR A 264 13.91 -23.51 -7.87
N GLY A 265 14.36 -22.98 -6.74
CA GLY A 265 15.23 -21.84 -6.75
C GLY A 265 15.74 -21.46 -5.38
N VAL A 266 16.41 -20.32 -5.33
CA VAL A 266 16.91 -19.71 -4.11
C VAL A 266 16.56 -18.23 -4.13
N SER A 267 16.04 -17.77 -3.01
CA SER A 267 15.80 -16.37 -2.73
C SER A 267 16.84 -15.83 -1.75
N LEU A 268 17.16 -14.56 -1.86
CA LEU A 268 18.10 -13.84 -0.97
C LEU A 268 17.41 -12.62 -0.38
N ASP A 269 17.56 -12.43 0.93
CA ASP A 269 17.09 -11.23 1.61
C ASP A 269 18.02 -10.88 2.77
N ILE A 270 18.02 -9.62 3.22
CA ILE A 270 18.75 -9.14 4.39
C ILE A 270 17.87 -9.05 5.64
N GLU A 271 16.56 -9.12 5.49
CA GLU A 271 15.59 -9.01 6.57
C GLU A 271 15.24 -10.41 7.13
N GLU A 272 15.61 -10.66 8.39
CA GLU A 272 15.40 -11.95 9.06
C GLU A 272 13.93 -12.36 9.08
N SER A 273 13.03 -11.40 9.26
CA SER A 273 11.59 -11.63 9.30
C SER A 273 11.03 -12.20 7.98
N PHE A 274 11.56 -11.78 6.84
CA PHE A 274 11.19 -12.33 5.53
C PHE A 274 11.74 -13.75 5.35
N VAL A 275 13.00 -13.97 5.74
CA VAL A 275 13.61 -15.32 5.68
C VAL A 275 12.86 -16.32 6.55
N GLU A 276 12.43 -15.93 7.75
CA GLU A 276 11.60 -16.77 8.62
C GLU A 276 10.22 -17.04 8.01
N ALA A 277 9.61 -16.06 7.36
CA ALA A 277 8.34 -16.24 6.66
C ALA A 277 8.49 -17.25 5.51
N PHE A 278 9.55 -17.15 4.70
CA PHE A 278 9.83 -18.14 3.66
C PHE A 278 10.01 -19.55 4.22
N ALA A 279 10.78 -19.72 5.29
CA ALA A 279 11.00 -21.01 5.92
C ALA A 279 9.71 -21.68 6.42
N ARG A 280 8.71 -20.88 6.81
CA ARG A 280 7.39 -21.34 7.22
C ARG A 280 6.46 -21.65 6.06
N ASP A 281 6.48 -20.81 5.02
CA ASP A 281 5.44 -20.71 4.01
C ASP A 281 5.81 -21.32 2.65
N ARG A 282 7.12 -21.48 2.36
CA ARG A 282 7.66 -21.88 1.07
C ARG A 282 8.51 -23.15 1.18
N LYS A 283 8.65 -23.88 0.08
CA LYS A 283 9.52 -25.08 0.00
C LYS A 283 10.95 -24.70 -0.37
N ASN A 284 11.11 -23.72 -1.27
CA ASN A 284 12.41 -23.25 -1.69
C ASN A 284 13.01 -22.31 -0.62
N PRO A 285 14.33 -22.36 -0.40
CA PRO A 285 14.97 -21.58 0.64
C PRO A 285 15.06 -20.09 0.27
N CYS A 286 14.85 -19.25 1.28
CA CYS A 286 15.35 -17.88 1.30
C CYS A 286 16.54 -17.81 2.27
N LEU A 287 17.65 -17.26 1.83
CA LEU A 287 18.87 -17.17 2.62
C LEU A 287 19.07 -15.76 3.15
N LEU A 288 19.34 -15.64 4.45
CA LEU A 288 19.70 -14.38 5.09
C LEU A 288 21.11 -13.97 4.66
N LYS A 289 21.21 -13.22 3.58
CA LYS A 289 22.50 -12.81 2.98
C LYS A 289 22.40 -11.43 2.36
N ASN A 290 23.44 -10.64 2.57
CA ASN A 290 23.61 -9.41 1.79
C ASN A 290 24.14 -9.76 0.40
N ALA A 291 23.33 -9.50 -0.61
CA ALA A 291 23.57 -9.84 -2.01
C ALA A 291 24.82 -9.17 -2.61
N LEU A 292 25.23 -8.00 -2.09
CA LEU A 292 26.46 -7.30 -2.51
C LEU A 292 27.76 -8.07 -2.22
N TYR A 293 27.74 -8.93 -1.22
CA TYR A 293 28.98 -9.62 -0.75
C TYR A 293 29.04 -11.08 -1.15
N ILE A 294 28.22 -11.49 -2.12
CA ILE A 294 28.17 -12.85 -2.63
C ILE A 294 29.15 -13.01 -3.80
N ASP A 295 30.00 -14.05 -3.73
CA ASP A 295 30.71 -14.56 -4.89
C ASP A 295 29.75 -15.43 -5.73
N TYR A 296 29.06 -14.83 -6.67
CA TYR A 296 28.02 -15.51 -7.46
C TYR A 296 28.54 -16.66 -8.32
N HIS A 297 29.82 -16.67 -8.73
CA HIS A 297 30.42 -17.84 -9.39
C HIS A 297 30.41 -19.05 -8.48
N LYS A 298 30.89 -18.90 -7.24
CA LYS A 298 30.89 -20.00 -6.26
C LYS A 298 29.49 -20.33 -5.76
N PHE A 299 28.67 -19.30 -5.59
CA PHE A 299 27.31 -19.46 -5.08
C PHE A 299 26.46 -20.30 -6.04
N LEU A 300 26.41 -19.94 -7.32
CA LEU A 300 25.63 -20.65 -8.33
C LEU A 300 26.19 -22.05 -8.61
N ALA A 301 27.51 -22.22 -8.58
CA ALA A 301 28.12 -23.54 -8.71
C ALA A 301 27.76 -24.48 -7.54
N GLY A 302 27.50 -23.92 -6.34
CA GLY A 302 27.08 -24.69 -5.15
C GLY A 302 25.60 -25.06 -5.13
N LEU A 303 24.77 -24.48 -6.02
CA LEU A 303 23.33 -24.74 -6.10
C LEU A 303 22.95 -25.84 -7.10
N ASP A 304 23.93 -26.50 -7.71
CA ASP A 304 23.72 -27.50 -8.79
C ASP A 304 22.87 -26.99 -9.96
N PHE A 305 22.81 -25.67 -10.17
CA PHE A 305 22.13 -25.09 -11.31
C PHE A 305 22.92 -25.37 -12.60
N LEU A 306 22.17 -25.65 -13.66
CA LEU A 306 22.74 -25.67 -15.01
C LEU A 306 23.20 -24.27 -15.39
N SER A 307 24.06 -24.16 -16.39
CA SER A 307 24.54 -22.88 -16.94
C SER A 307 23.41 -21.98 -17.50
N ILE A 308 22.21 -22.53 -17.68
CA ILE A 308 21.00 -21.80 -18.06
C ILE A 308 20.00 -21.87 -16.90
N ILE A 309 19.67 -20.73 -16.34
CA ILE A 309 18.67 -20.52 -15.29
C ILE A 309 17.46 -19.84 -15.92
N ASP A 310 16.25 -20.19 -15.53
CA ASP A 310 15.07 -19.68 -16.21
C ASP A 310 14.71 -18.24 -15.82
N TYR A 311 14.93 -17.85 -14.56
CA TYR A 311 14.58 -16.53 -14.11
C TYR A 311 15.61 -15.94 -13.13
N LEU A 312 15.89 -14.64 -13.31
CA LEU A 312 16.64 -13.82 -12.37
C LEU A 312 15.80 -12.58 -11.99
N GLN A 313 15.54 -12.41 -10.70
CA GLN A 313 15.04 -11.17 -10.13
C GLN A 313 16.17 -10.36 -9.54
N LEU A 314 16.17 -9.07 -9.81
CA LEU A 314 17.06 -8.08 -9.19
C LEU A 314 16.22 -6.89 -8.71
N ASP A 315 16.02 -6.82 -7.40
CA ASP A 315 15.14 -5.86 -6.74
C ASP A 315 15.61 -5.65 -5.30
N CYS A 316 16.48 -4.66 -5.09
CA CYS A 316 17.04 -4.30 -3.79
C CYS A 316 17.04 -2.79 -3.61
N ASP A 317 16.55 -2.34 -2.46
CA ASP A 317 16.60 -0.94 -2.07
C ASP A 317 17.94 -0.54 -1.42
N PRO A 318 18.46 0.64 -1.77
CA PRO A 318 18.07 1.54 -2.86
C PRO A 318 18.53 1.02 -4.25
N PRO A 319 18.01 1.54 -5.37
CA PRO A 319 18.24 1.01 -6.73
C PRO A 319 19.70 0.99 -7.17
N GLU A 320 20.56 1.82 -6.56
CA GLU A 320 22.02 1.75 -6.76
C GLU A 320 22.60 0.41 -6.30
N ILE A 321 22.04 -0.20 -5.28
CA ILE A 321 22.43 -1.53 -4.78
C ILE A 321 22.03 -2.58 -5.80
N THR A 322 20.82 -2.53 -6.33
CA THR A 322 20.38 -3.42 -7.41
C THR A 322 21.32 -3.39 -8.60
N TYR A 323 21.73 -2.18 -9.03
CA TYR A 323 22.70 -2.04 -10.12
C TYR A 323 24.10 -2.59 -9.77
N GLN A 324 24.59 -2.37 -8.54
CA GLN A 324 25.88 -2.93 -8.12
C GLN A 324 25.85 -4.46 -8.12
N ILE A 325 24.75 -5.06 -7.67
CA ILE A 325 24.56 -6.52 -7.70
C ILE A 325 24.54 -7.02 -9.14
N LEU A 326 23.82 -6.35 -10.05
CA LEU A 326 23.81 -6.70 -11.48
C LEU A 326 25.21 -6.87 -12.06
N LEU A 327 26.15 -5.97 -11.69
CA LEU A 327 27.54 -6.02 -12.16
C LEU A 327 28.33 -7.22 -11.63
N THR A 328 27.84 -7.90 -10.58
CA THR A 328 28.51 -9.07 -9.99
C THR A 328 27.93 -10.40 -10.48
N ILE A 329 26.84 -10.38 -11.20
CA ILE A 329 26.24 -11.57 -11.80
C ILE A 329 27.14 -12.10 -12.93
N PRO A 330 27.55 -13.38 -12.89
CA PRO A 330 28.50 -13.96 -13.86
C PRO A 330 27.81 -14.35 -15.18
N PHE A 331 27.39 -13.38 -15.98
CA PHE A 331 26.72 -13.60 -17.28
C PHE A 331 27.58 -14.28 -18.33
N ASP A 332 28.88 -14.34 -18.12
CA ASP A 332 29.84 -15.11 -18.96
C ASP A 332 29.74 -16.62 -18.71
N ALA A 333 29.39 -17.03 -17.48
CA ALA A 333 29.30 -18.45 -17.12
C ALA A 333 27.84 -18.94 -17.04
N TYR A 334 26.90 -18.06 -16.71
CA TYR A 334 25.48 -18.38 -16.54
C TYR A 334 24.62 -17.47 -17.42
N LYS A 335 23.60 -18.04 -18.04
CA LYS A 335 22.59 -17.30 -18.78
C LYS A 335 21.23 -17.44 -18.13
N PHE A 336 20.48 -16.36 -18.13
CA PHE A 336 19.11 -16.34 -17.64
C PHE A 336 18.14 -16.18 -18.81
N ARG A 337 17.04 -16.94 -18.85
CA ARG A 337 16.04 -16.80 -19.91
C ARG A 337 15.30 -15.49 -19.81
N VAL A 338 14.86 -15.16 -18.57
CA VAL A 338 14.10 -13.96 -18.22
C VAL A 338 14.80 -13.25 -17.07
N ILE A 339 14.86 -11.93 -17.14
CA ILE A 339 15.35 -11.07 -16.06
C ILE A 339 14.33 -9.96 -15.82
N THR A 340 13.97 -9.70 -14.57
CA THR A 340 13.32 -8.48 -14.13
C THR A 340 14.32 -7.65 -13.36
N PHE A 341 14.46 -6.38 -13.76
CA PHE A 341 15.46 -5.48 -13.20
C PHE A 341 14.82 -4.19 -12.75
N GLU A 342 14.81 -3.98 -11.43
CA GLU A 342 14.34 -2.76 -10.81
C GLU A 342 15.40 -1.66 -10.87
N HIS A 343 15.00 -0.48 -11.31
CA HIS A 343 15.85 0.70 -11.45
C HIS A 343 15.26 1.95 -10.83
N ASP A 344 14.01 1.88 -10.34
CA ASP A 344 13.30 2.97 -9.68
C ASP A 344 13.40 4.32 -10.41
N TYR A 345 13.20 4.29 -11.71
CA TYR A 345 13.31 5.46 -12.57
C TYR A 345 12.56 6.70 -12.07
N TYR A 346 11.47 6.46 -11.35
CA TYR A 346 10.67 7.54 -10.77
C TYR A 346 11.41 8.25 -9.60
N THR A 347 12.42 7.62 -9.00
CA THR A 347 13.30 8.22 -7.97
C THR A 347 14.60 8.75 -8.53
N ASP A 348 15.08 8.20 -9.63
CA ASP A 348 16.30 8.66 -10.34
C ASP A 348 15.96 9.78 -11.32
N THR A 349 16.00 11.02 -10.84
CA THR A 349 15.73 12.22 -11.65
C THR A 349 16.59 12.33 -12.92
N ASN A 350 17.68 11.57 -13.01
CA ASN A 350 18.64 11.64 -14.11
C ASN A 350 18.62 10.43 -15.07
N LYS A 351 17.72 9.44 -14.88
CA LYS A 351 17.62 8.21 -15.68
C LYS A 351 18.92 7.38 -15.81
N THR A 352 19.90 7.68 -14.99
CA THR A 352 21.27 7.14 -15.16
C THR A 352 21.39 5.65 -14.88
N LEU A 353 20.62 5.13 -13.91
CA LEU A 353 20.69 3.71 -13.56
C LEU A 353 20.05 2.85 -14.65
N GLN A 354 18.88 3.24 -15.15
CA GLN A 354 18.24 2.55 -16.27
C GLN A 354 19.14 2.54 -17.52
N GLU A 355 19.73 3.69 -17.90
CA GLU A 355 20.64 3.76 -19.06
C GLU A 355 21.89 2.89 -18.90
N LYS A 356 22.44 2.79 -17.69
CA LYS A 356 23.60 1.93 -17.39
C LYS A 356 23.22 0.46 -17.44
N SER A 357 22.08 0.07 -16.86
CA SER A 357 21.61 -1.32 -16.91
C SER A 357 21.31 -1.78 -18.33
N ILE A 358 20.72 -0.91 -19.16
CA ILE A 358 20.49 -1.18 -20.58
C ILE A 358 21.80 -1.53 -21.28
N LYS A 359 22.79 -0.64 -21.22
CA LYS A 359 24.10 -0.87 -21.86
C LYS A 359 24.79 -2.15 -21.36
N TYR A 360 24.65 -2.44 -20.08
CA TYR A 360 25.26 -3.61 -19.47
C TYR A 360 24.60 -4.91 -19.93
N LEU A 361 23.28 -5.03 -19.83
CA LEU A 361 22.55 -6.24 -20.23
C LEU A 361 22.63 -6.48 -21.75
N GLU A 362 22.51 -5.43 -22.57
CA GLU A 362 22.70 -5.53 -24.01
C GLU A 362 24.10 -6.04 -24.40
N SER A 363 25.15 -5.69 -23.63
CA SER A 363 26.51 -6.18 -23.86
C SER A 363 26.67 -7.69 -23.69
N TYR A 364 25.75 -8.32 -22.93
CA TYR A 364 25.65 -9.77 -22.75
C TYR A 364 24.61 -10.45 -23.67
N GLY A 365 24.06 -9.69 -24.62
CA GLY A 365 23.13 -10.21 -25.62
C GLY A 365 21.66 -10.27 -25.17
N TYR A 366 21.31 -9.67 -24.04
CA TYR A 366 19.92 -9.54 -23.62
C TYR A 366 19.19 -8.47 -24.41
N VAL A 367 17.89 -8.67 -24.62
CA VAL A 367 17.00 -7.69 -25.22
C VAL A 367 15.89 -7.30 -24.24
N ARG A 368 15.54 -6.02 -24.21
CA ARG A 368 14.37 -5.56 -23.48
C ARG A 368 13.10 -6.00 -24.20
N VAL A 369 12.19 -6.60 -23.48
CA VAL A 369 10.86 -6.95 -23.94
C VAL A 369 9.87 -5.85 -23.63
N VAL A 370 9.88 -5.39 -22.39
CA VAL A 370 9.02 -4.31 -21.93
C VAL A 370 9.84 -3.35 -21.07
N ASN A 371 9.69 -2.08 -21.32
CA ASN A 371 10.35 -1.04 -20.54
C ASN A 371 9.35 -0.18 -19.78
N ASN A 372 9.82 0.50 -18.75
CA ASN A 372 9.03 1.44 -17.96
C ASN A 372 7.77 0.82 -17.36
N ILE A 373 7.88 -0.40 -16.82
CA ILE A 373 6.81 -1.07 -16.09
C ILE A 373 6.53 -0.32 -14.80
N ALA A 374 5.26 -0.22 -14.45
CA ALA A 374 4.77 0.43 -13.26
C ALA A 374 3.56 -0.33 -12.67
N PRO A 375 3.38 -0.33 -11.34
CA PRO A 375 2.18 -0.84 -10.71
C PRO A 375 0.97 0.10 -10.95
N ASP A 376 1.25 1.36 -11.27
CA ASP A 376 0.30 2.43 -11.53
C ASP A 376 0.59 3.18 -12.84
N ASP A 377 0.00 4.36 -13.04
CA ASP A 377 0.13 5.10 -14.30
C ASP A 377 1.38 5.99 -14.38
N TRP A 378 2.25 6.04 -13.33
CA TRP A 378 3.36 7.00 -13.29
C TRP A 378 4.69 6.50 -12.71
N ARG A 379 4.67 5.50 -11.80
CA ARG A 379 5.88 4.99 -11.15
C ARG A 379 6.58 3.96 -11.99
N SER A 380 7.30 4.38 -13.04
CA SER A 380 8.17 3.47 -13.79
C SER A 380 9.34 3.03 -12.92
N TYR A 381 9.37 1.75 -12.55
CA TYR A 381 10.37 1.23 -11.62
C TYR A 381 11.18 0.06 -12.18
N GLU A 382 10.68 -0.65 -13.19
CA GLU A 382 11.25 -1.91 -13.65
C GLU A 382 11.27 -2.03 -15.18
N ASP A 383 12.27 -2.73 -15.72
CA ASP A 383 12.36 -3.20 -17.11
C ASP A 383 12.43 -4.74 -17.16
N TRP A 384 11.80 -5.36 -18.14
CA TRP A 384 11.77 -6.80 -18.34
C TRP A 384 12.60 -7.22 -19.54
N TRP A 385 13.46 -8.21 -19.32
CA TRP A 385 14.50 -8.63 -20.25
C TRP A 385 14.46 -10.11 -20.53
N VAL A 386 14.94 -10.52 -21.72
CA VAL A 386 15.16 -11.92 -22.05
C VAL A 386 16.48 -12.11 -22.81
N HIS A 387 17.00 -13.33 -22.76
CA HIS A 387 18.04 -13.76 -23.71
C HIS A 387 17.33 -14.33 -24.95
N PRO A 388 17.42 -13.69 -26.13
CA PRO A 388 16.60 -14.02 -27.31
C PRO A 388 16.82 -15.43 -27.82
N ASP A 389 18.05 -15.98 -27.67
CA ASP A 389 18.37 -17.36 -28.10
C ASP A 389 17.77 -18.44 -27.17
N LEU A 390 17.19 -18.05 -26.01
CA LEU A 390 16.74 -18.97 -24.99
C LEU A 390 15.22 -18.97 -24.79
N VAL A 391 14.48 -18.15 -25.53
CA VAL A 391 13.02 -18.03 -25.50
C VAL A 391 12.46 -18.28 -26.89
N ASP A 392 11.16 -18.55 -26.98
CA ASP A 392 10.47 -18.69 -28.26
C ASP A 392 10.37 -17.33 -28.94
N LYS A 393 10.78 -17.31 -30.23
CA LYS A 393 10.84 -16.07 -31.01
C LYS A 393 9.46 -15.48 -31.27
N ASP A 394 8.46 -16.30 -31.56
CA ASP A 394 7.11 -15.82 -31.86
C ASP A 394 6.47 -15.22 -30.61
N ILE A 395 6.74 -15.81 -29.44
CA ILE A 395 6.30 -15.25 -28.14
C ILE A 395 7.03 -13.94 -27.87
N LEU A 396 8.33 -13.88 -28.06
CA LEU A 396 9.13 -12.67 -27.88
C LEU A 396 8.63 -11.52 -28.76
N ASP A 397 8.45 -11.79 -30.05
CA ASP A 397 7.98 -10.78 -31.01
C ASP A 397 6.58 -10.26 -30.64
N ASN A 398 5.69 -11.15 -30.17
CA ASN A 398 4.34 -10.80 -29.77
C ASN A 398 4.29 -9.99 -28.45
N MET A 399 5.20 -10.26 -27.52
CA MET A 399 5.23 -9.60 -26.20
C MET A 399 6.07 -8.32 -26.18
N THR A 400 6.89 -8.06 -27.20
CA THR A 400 7.78 -6.89 -27.20
C THR A 400 7.01 -5.58 -27.32
N CYS A 401 7.20 -4.70 -26.33
CA CYS A 401 6.57 -3.38 -26.25
C CYS A 401 7.55 -2.35 -25.70
N ILE A 402 8.34 -1.73 -26.58
CA ILE A 402 9.33 -0.72 -26.23
C ILE A 402 8.87 0.66 -26.74
N ASN A 403 8.64 1.58 -25.83
CA ASN A 403 8.33 2.99 -26.12
C ASN A 403 8.57 3.86 -24.86
N ASP A 404 8.56 5.18 -25.01
CA ASP A 404 8.87 6.13 -23.94
C ASP A 404 7.74 6.29 -22.89
N LYS A 405 6.62 5.58 -23.02
CA LYS A 405 5.49 5.69 -22.08
C LYS A 405 5.67 4.76 -20.90
N VAL A 406 5.24 5.22 -19.73
CA VAL A 406 5.03 4.36 -18.57
C VAL A 406 3.93 3.33 -18.91
N LYS A 407 4.16 2.09 -18.55
CA LYS A 407 3.24 0.98 -18.82
C LYS A 407 2.73 0.42 -17.51
N LYS A 408 1.45 0.65 -17.23
CA LYS A 408 0.80 -0.05 -16.13
C LYS A 408 0.81 -1.55 -16.46
N ALA A 409 1.45 -2.34 -15.60
CA ALA A 409 1.66 -3.77 -15.82
C ALA A 409 0.34 -4.52 -16.07
N GLU A 410 -0.70 -4.18 -15.31
CA GLU A 410 -2.04 -4.75 -15.51
C GLU A 410 -2.57 -4.51 -16.92
N LYS A 411 -2.50 -3.29 -17.43
CA LYS A 411 -2.97 -2.96 -18.79
C LYS A 411 -2.15 -3.67 -19.86
N TYR A 412 -0.85 -3.85 -19.63
CA TYR A 412 0.02 -4.58 -20.54
C TYR A 412 -0.31 -6.08 -20.57
N MET A 413 -0.58 -6.68 -19.41
CA MET A 413 -0.85 -8.12 -19.32
C MET A 413 -2.30 -8.49 -19.68
N LEU A 414 -3.28 -7.65 -19.33
CA LEU A 414 -4.71 -7.93 -19.51
C LEU A 414 -5.33 -7.26 -20.75
N GLY A 415 -4.61 -6.32 -21.39
CA GLY A 415 -5.20 -5.51 -22.44
C GLY A 415 -5.96 -4.28 -21.91
N SER A 416 -6.38 -3.44 -22.84
CA SER A 416 -7.21 -2.29 -22.49
C SER A 416 -8.56 -2.78 -21.99
N LEU A 417 -8.82 -2.55 -20.71
CA LEU A 417 -10.15 -2.66 -20.13
C LEU A 417 -11.05 -1.55 -20.67
#